data_7abdfe13c37c1d2dc9cce34b5bde5128
#
_entry.id   7abdfe13c37c1d2dc9cce34b5bde5128
#
_cell.length_a   1.000
_cell.length_b   1.000
_cell.length_c   1.000
_cell.angle_alpha   90.00
_cell.angle_beta   90.00
_cell.angle_gamma   90.00
#
_symmetry.space_group_name_H-M   'P 1'
#
loop_
_entity.id
_entity.type
_entity.pdbx_description
1 polymer ?
#
loop_
_entity_poly.entity_id
_entity_poly.type
_entity_poly.pdbx_seq_one_letter_code
_entity_poly.pdbx_strand_id
1 'polypeptide(L)'
;MSNKETNTLILLHLAVFLAGWTGIFGRLITLGGLPLVWYRIMVSVTVLAAVLWLTGRLHRLPWKSFARIAGCGGILALHWVAFYASIQASNVSIGVACIATSCFFTTLLDPAINRKRISWIEVLISFIAISGVLLIFSLDIRYRLGIALGLLSAALYSLFSLLNINVARKTGEDSATMLLYELAGGVVLLSLLVPLLPAADIVPQRNDILWLLLLGSIFTVLPFLFQLHALRSLSAFTVNLAYNLEPVYSIAFAAILFGELQEVNFSFWLGISLIVISVLIQTRRIIKAELSVR
;
A
#
# COMPACT_ATOMS: atom_id res chain seq x y z
N MET A 1 17.05 19.81 -16.62
CA MET A 1 16.36 19.68 -15.31
C MET A 1 17.05 20.62 -14.33
N SER A 2 16.30 21.37 -13.54
CA SER A 2 16.90 22.18 -12.46
C SER A 2 17.41 21.27 -11.34
N ASN A 3 18.42 21.71 -10.58
CA ASN A 3 18.91 20.96 -9.40
C ASN A 3 17.77 20.59 -8.43
N LYS A 4 16.73 21.43 -8.36
CA LYS A 4 15.54 21.21 -7.52
C LYS A 4 14.69 20.03 -8.02
N GLU A 5 14.48 19.92 -9.33
CA GLU A 5 13.73 18.79 -9.92
C GLU A 5 14.47 17.47 -9.76
N THR A 6 15.80 17.49 -9.95
CA THR A 6 16.64 16.30 -9.75
C THR A 6 16.57 15.82 -8.30
N ASN A 7 16.68 16.72 -7.33
CA ASN A 7 16.58 16.35 -5.91
C ASN A 7 15.20 15.79 -5.57
N THR A 8 14.13 16.33 -6.13
CA THR A 8 12.77 15.82 -5.91
C THR A 8 12.58 14.41 -6.48
N LEU A 9 13.14 14.13 -7.67
CA LEU A 9 13.09 12.79 -8.25
C LEU A 9 13.91 11.78 -7.42
N ILE A 10 15.07 12.17 -6.89
CA ILE A 10 15.86 11.32 -5.99
C ILE A 10 15.07 10.99 -4.72
N LEU A 11 14.44 11.98 -4.09
CA LEU A 11 13.60 11.77 -2.91
C LEU A 11 12.41 10.86 -3.22
N LEU A 12 11.79 11.00 -4.39
CA LEU A 12 10.71 10.13 -4.84
C LEU A 12 11.17 8.68 -5.01
N HIS A 13 12.31 8.46 -5.67
CA HIS A 13 12.85 7.11 -5.81
C HIS A 13 13.25 6.50 -4.47
N LEU A 14 13.80 7.30 -3.55
CA LEU A 14 14.08 6.86 -2.19
C LEU A 14 12.79 6.47 -1.44
N ALA A 15 11.70 7.23 -1.62
CA ALA A 15 10.41 6.90 -1.06
C ALA A 15 9.92 5.52 -1.54
N VAL A 16 9.98 5.28 -2.85
CA VAL A 16 9.55 4.00 -3.45
C VAL A 16 10.45 2.84 -3.02
N PHE A 17 11.76 3.07 -2.95
CA PHE A 17 12.71 2.07 -2.44
C PHE A 17 12.42 1.69 -0.98
N LEU A 18 12.16 2.67 -0.12
CA LEU A 18 11.76 2.43 1.27
C LEU A 18 10.41 1.72 1.37
N ALA A 19 9.45 2.09 0.52
CA ALA A 19 8.15 1.41 0.47
C ALA A 19 8.31 -0.08 0.09
N GLY A 20 9.23 -0.40 -0.84
CA GLY A 20 9.55 -1.79 -1.22
C GLY A 20 10.00 -2.69 -0.07
N TRP A 21 10.55 -2.12 1.01
CA TRP A 21 10.91 -2.87 2.22
C TRP A 21 9.72 -3.28 3.07
N THR A 22 8.56 -2.64 2.91
CA THR A 22 7.43 -2.89 3.81
C THR A 22 6.97 -4.35 3.82
N GLY A 23 7.00 -5.02 2.67
CA GLY A 23 6.68 -6.45 2.57
C GLY A 23 7.67 -7.35 3.31
N ILE A 24 8.96 -6.98 3.36
CA ILE A 24 10.02 -7.75 4.04
C ILE A 24 9.74 -7.84 5.54
N PHE A 25 9.26 -6.76 6.16
CA PHE A 25 8.90 -6.75 7.58
C PHE A 25 7.77 -7.72 7.92
N GLY A 26 6.89 -8.05 6.97
CA GLY A 26 5.85 -9.06 7.16
C GLY A 26 6.39 -10.46 7.41
N ARG A 27 7.64 -10.74 6.99
CA ARG A 27 8.33 -12.00 7.23
C ARG A 27 9.35 -11.92 8.40
N LEU A 28 9.90 -10.74 8.67
CA LEU A 28 10.86 -10.54 9.78
C LEU A 28 10.18 -10.44 11.14
N ILE A 29 8.96 -9.89 11.21
CA ILE A 29 8.19 -9.72 12.44
C ILE A 29 7.39 -10.99 12.70
N THR A 30 7.51 -11.53 13.92
CA THR A 30 6.86 -12.79 14.30
C THR A 30 5.38 -12.64 14.64
N LEU A 31 4.92 -11.41 14.90
CA LEU A 31 3.51 -11.11 15.17
C LEU A 31 2.61 -11.40 13.98
N GLY A 32 1.41 -11.91 14.24
CA GLY A 32 0.37 -12.04 13.22
C GLY A 32 -0.01 -10.69 12.59
N GLY A 33 -0.61 -10.70 11.41
CA GLY A 33 -0.89 -9.49 10.62
C GLY A 33 -1.63 -8.39 11.40
N LEU A 34 -2.61 -8.73 12.25
CA LEU A 34 -3.39 -7.75 13.00
C LEU A 34 -2.55 -7.03 14.07
N PRO A 35 -1.86 -7.70 15.03
CA PRO A 35 -1.01 -7.01 16.01
C PRO A 35 0.19 -6.32 15.36
N LEU A 36 0.78 -6.88 14.29
CA LEU A 36 1.84 -6.22 13.53
C LEU A 36 1.40 -4.85 13.04
N VAL A 37 0.25 -4.77 12.35
CA VAL A 37 -0.28 -3.51 11.81
C VAL A 37 -0.66 -2.56 12.94
N TRP A 38 -1.24 -3.05 14.02
CA TRP A 38 -1.61 -2.23 15.18
C TRP A 38 -0.40 -1.50 15.76
N TYR A 39 0.70 -2.21 16.05
CA TYR A 39 1.94 -1.59 16.52
C TYR A 39 2.56 -0.65 15.48
N ARG A 40 2.60 -1.09 14.21
CA ARG A 40 3.09 -0.27 13.10
C ARG A 40 2.42 1.10 13.07
N ILE A 41 1.08 1.13 13.07
CA ILE A 41 0.34 2.40 12.95
C ILE A 41 0.38 3.21 14.25
N MET A 42 0.48 2.59 15.43
CA MET A 42 0.73 3.30 16.68
C MET A 42 2.05 4.08 16.64
N VAL A 43 3.14 3.43 16.21
CA VAL A 43 4.43 4.08 16.02
C VAL A 43 4.32 5.20 14.98
N SER A 44 3.67 4.94 13.85
CA SER A 44 3.51 5.92 12.77
C SER A 44 2.72 7.15 13.22
N VAL A 45 1.61 6.96 13.94
CA VAL A 45 0.81 8.06 14.52
C VAL A 45 1.65 8.90 15.46
N THR A 46 2.40 8.25 16.36
CA THR A 46 3.24 8.95 17.33
C THR A 46 4.31 9.80 16.66
N VAL A 47 5.03 9.21 15.70
CA VAL A 47 6.08 9.91 14.94
C VAL A 47 5.51 11.06 14.12
N LEU A 48 4.44 10.80 13.36
CA LEU A 48 3.83 11.83 12.49
C LEU A 48 3.19 12.96 13.31
N ALA A 49 2.52 12.63 14.42
CA ALA A 49 1.99 13.63 15.34
C ALA A 49 3.09 14.52 15.94
N ALA A 50 4.22 13.92 16.35
CA ALA A 50 5.38 14.66 16.83
C ALA A 50 5.95 15.58 15.75
N VAL A 51 6.11 15.10 14.51
CA VAL A 51 6.59 15.93 13.38
C VAL A 51 5.64 17.10 13.10
N LEU A 52 4.33 16.86 13.05
CA LEU A 52 3.34 17.91 12.81
C LEU A 52 3.27 18.90 13.96
N TRP A 53 3.43 18.45 15.20
CA TRP A 53 3.49 19.31 16.37
C TRP A 53 4.73 20.20 16.37
N LEU A 54 5.93 19.63 16.15
CA LEU A 54 7.19 20.37 16.07
C LEU A 54 7.22 21.39 14.93
N THR A 55 6.52 21.08 13.82
CA THR A 55 6.42 22.00 12.67
C THR A 55 5.26 22.99 12.77
N GLY A 56 4.52 23.00 13.87
CA GLY A 56 3.37 23.89 14.09
C GLY A 56 2.17 23.62 13.17
N ARG A 57 2.11 22.43 12.53
CA ARG A 57 1.06 22.06 11.57
C ARG A 57 -0.02 21.17 12.17
N LEU A 58 0.15 20.72 13.43
CA LEU A 58 -0.85 19.91 14.11
C LEU A 58 -2.05 20.77 14.47
N HIS A 59 -3.23 20.45 13.94
CA HIS A 59 -4.47 21.14 14.26
C HIS A 59 -5.62 20.14 14.43
N ARG A 60 -6.67 20.55 15.13
CA ARG A 60 -7.86 19.73 15.36
C ARG A 60 -8.82 19.84 14.20
N LEU A 61 -9.39 18.71 13.81
CA LEU A 61 -10.41 18.66 12.77
C LEU A 61 -11.82 18.76 13.35
N PRO A 62 -12.77 19.35 12.61
CA PRO A 62 -14.18 19.19 12.92
C PRO A 62 -14.58 17.71 12.94
N TRP A 63 -15.46 17.32 13.87
CA TRP A 63 -15.85 15.92 14.05
C TRP A 63 -16.28 15.22 12.76
N LYS A 64 -17.03 15.92 11.90
CA LYS A 64 -17.49 15.35 10.60
C LYS A 64 -16.33 15.03 9.66
N SER A 65 -15.29 15.87 9.62
CA SER A 65 -14.08 15.62 8.82
C SER A 65 -13.26 14.51 9.43
N PHE A 66 -13.04 14.54 10.75
CA PHE A 66 -12.37 13.48 11.49
C PHE A 66 -13.00 12.11 11.22
N ALA A 67 -14.33 11.96 11.40
CA ALA A 67 -15.03 10.69 11.23
C ALA A 67 -14.90 10.14 9.80
N ARG A 68 -14.92 11.02 8.78
CA ARG A 68 -14.74 10.60 7.38
C ARG A 68 -13.31 10.11 7.12
N ILE A 69 -12.31 10.86 7.57
CA ILE A 69 -10.89 10.53 7.39
C ILE A 69 -10.55 9.27 8.19
N ALA A 70 -10.96 9.20 9.45
CA ALA A 70 -10.75 8.02 10.31
C ALA A 70 -11.41 6.76 9.76
N GLY A 71 -12.61 6.88 9.15
CA GLY A 71 -13.27 5.77 8.47
C GLY A 71 -12.46 5.23 7.29
N CYS A 72 -11.86 6.11 6.47
CA CYS A 72 -10.93 5.70 5.42
C CYS A 72 -9.70 4.99 6.03
N GLY A 73 -9.18 5.51 7.14
CA GLY A 73 -8.06 4.92 7.85
C GLY A 73 -8.34 3.52 8.39
N GLY A 74 -9.58 3.25 8.81
CA GLY A 74 -10.00 1.90 9.19
C GLY A 74 -9.87 0.91 8.02
N ILE A 75 -10.28 1.32 6.81
CA ILE A 75 -10.16 0.49 5.61
C ILE A 75 -8.68 0.27 5.25
N LEU A 76 -7.86 1.31 5.35
CA LEU A 76 -6.41 1.21 5.14
C LEU A 76 -5.76 0.24 6.13
N ALA A 77 -6.15 0.29 7.41
CA ALA A 77 -5.63 -0.63 8.42
C ALA A 77 -6.01 -2.09 8.11
N LEU A 78 -7.26 -2.35 7.72
CA LEU A 78 -7.71 -3.68 7.31
C LEU A 78 -6.99 -4.18 6.04
N HIS A 79 -6.71 -3.27 5.07
CA HIS A 79 -5.88 -3.58 3.91
C HIS A 79 -4.51 -4.11 4.36
N TRP A 80 -3.81 -3.40 5.25
CA TRP A 80 -2.51 -3.83 5.74
C TRP A 80 -2.56 -5.14 6.52
N VAL A 81 -3.60 -5.33 7.37
CA VAL A 81 -3.80 -6.60 8.08
C VAL A 81 -3.89 -7.76 7.09
N ALA A 82 -4.72 -7.63 6.06
CA ALA A 82 -4.86 -8.64 5.02
C ALA A 82 -3.57 -8.83 4.21
N PHE A 83 -2.81 -7.75 3.95
CA PHE A 83 -1.53 -7.79 3.26
C PHE A 83 -0.47 -8.60 4.02
N TYR A 84 -0.27 -8.29 5.30
CA TYR A 84 0.70 -9.03 6.11
C TYR A 84 0.27 -10.47 6.37
N ALA A 85 -1.01 -10.70 6.59
CA ALA A 85 -1.55 -12.06 6.68
C ALA A 85 -1.34 -12.85 5.38
N SER A 86 -1.44 -12.21 4.21
CA SER A 86 -1.12 -12.80 2.91
C SER A 86 0.35 -13.24 2.83
N ILE A 87 1.28 -12.34 3.22
CA ILE A 87 2.71 -12.64 3.23
C ILE A 87 3.02 -13.83 4.16
N GLN A 88 2.43 -13.84 5.35
CA GLN A 88 2.63 -14.90 6.34
C GLN A 88 2.03 -16.24 5.92
N ALA A 89 0.92 -16.22 5.19
CA ALA A 89 0.27 -17.43 4.65
C ALA A 89 0.88 -17.90 3.31
N SER A 90 1.81 -17.13 2.72
CA SER A 90 2.49 -17.47 1.48
C SER A 90 3.96 -17.06 1.52
N ASN A 91 4.33 -16.01 0.80
CA ASN A 91 5.63 -15.36 0.84
C ASN A 91 5.49 -13.89 0.42
N VAL A 92 6.60 -13.12 0.53
CA VAL A 92 6.61 -11.69 0.21
C VAL A 92 6.26 -11.45 -1.25
N SER A 93 6.85 -12.22 -2.16
CA SER A 93 6.67 -12.07 -3.60
C SER A 93 5.20 -12.24 -4.02
N ILE A 94 4.51 -13.24 -3.47
CA ILE A 94 3.09 -13.49 -3.74
C ILE A 94 2.21 -12.39 -3.15
N GLY A 95 2.43 -12.02 -1.89
CA GLY A 95 1.65 -10.95 -1.24
C GLY A 95 1.72 -9.65 -2.01
N VAL A 96 2.93 -9.24 -2.42
CA VAL A 96 3.14 -7.99 -3.18
C VAL A 96 2.59 -8.10 -4.61
N ALA A 97 2.72 -9.26 -5.28
CA ALA A 97 2.14 -9.48 -6.61
C ALA A 97 0.61 -9.32 -6.60
N CYS A 98 -0.06 -9.80 -5.55
CA CYS A 98 -1.51 -9.64 -5.41
C CYS A 98 -1.94 -8.17 -5.34
N ILE A 99 -1.14 -7.28 -4.72
CA ILE A 99 -1.47 -5.84 -4.65
C ILE A 99 -1.53 -5.20 -6.03
N ALA A 100 -0.74 -5.66 -7.00
CA ALA A 100 -0.80 -5.16 -8.38
C ALA A 100 -2.20 -5.36 -9.02
N THR A 101 -3.03 -6.26 -8.49
CA THR A 101 -4.42 -6.43 -8.95
C THR A 101 -5.37 -5.34 -8.46
N SER A 102 -4.92 -4.42 -7.61
CA SER A 102 -5.74 -3.30 -7.13
C SER A 102 -6.33 -2.47 -8.26
N CYS A 103 -5.64 -2.35 -9.39
CA CYS A 103 -6.17 -1.68 -10.59
C CYS A 103 -7.47 -2.33 -11.08
N PHE A 104 -7.59 -3.66 -11.05
CA PHE A 104 -8.81 -4.37 -11.41
C PHE A 104 -9.96 -4.01 -10.47
N PHE A 105 -9.75 -4.08 -9.17
CA PHE A 105 -10.77 -3.71 -8.20
C PHE A 105 -11.17 -2.22 -8.34
N THR A 106 -10.22 -1.34 -8.62
CA THR A 106 -10.49 0.07 -8.90
C THR A 106 -11.42 0.23 -10.11
N THR A 107 -11.17 -0.51 -11.19
CA THR A 107 -11.99 -0.47 -12.41
C THR A 107 -13.45 -0.88 -12.17
N LEU A 108 -13.68 -1.77 -11.19
CA LEU A 108 -15.04 -2.20 -10.81
C LEU A 108 -15.69 -1.25 -9.79
N LEU A 109 -14.91 -0.77 -8.81
CA LEU A 109 -15.43 0.04 -7.71
C LEU A 109 -15.63 1.51 -8.09
N ASP A 110 -14.77 2.10 -8.97
CA ASP A 110 -14.86 3.52 -9.33
C ASP A 110 -16.19 3.89 -10.01
N PRO A 111 -16.73 3.10 -10.96
CA PRO A 111 -18.06 3.33 -11.52
C PRO A 111 -19.17 3.29 -10.47
N ALA A 112 -19.09 2.34 -9.53
CA ALA A 112 -20.10 2.19 -8.47
C ALA A 112 -20.06 3.35 -7.46
N ILE A 113 -18.86 3.79 -7.04
CA ILE A 113 -18.67 4.84 -6.03
C ILE A 113 -18.87 6.23 -6.63
N ASN A 114 -18.30 6.49 -7.80
CA ASN A 114 -18.23 7.80 -8.41
C ASN A 114 -19.21 7.99 -9.59
N ARG A 115 -20.11 7.02 -9.83
CA ARG A 115 -21.13 7.04 -10.88
C ARG A 115 -20.55 7.32 -12.27
N LYS A 116 -19.38 6.77 -12.55
CA LYS A 116 -18.69 6.87 -13.84
C LYS A 116 -19.14 5.75 -14.79
N ARG A 117 -18.84 5.89 -16.07
CA ARG A 117 -18.99 4.79 -17.04
C ARG A 117 -17.84 3.81 -16.89
N ILE A 118 -18.14 2.52 -17.03
CA ILE A 118 -17.12 1.46 -17.04
C ILE A 118 -16.23 1.65 -18.28
N SER A 119 -14.94 1.66 -18.08
CA SER A 119 -13.94 1.67 -19.15
C SER A 119 -13.57 0.23 -19.51
N TRP A 120 -14.14 -0.29 -20.60
CA TRP A 120 -13.88 -1.66 -21.06
C TRP A 120 -12.40 -1.94 -21.34
N ILE A 121 -11.64 -0.92 -21.72
CA ILE A 121 -10.20 -1.05 -21.93
C ILE A 121 -9.47 -1.27 -20.58
N GLU A 122 -9.90 -0.57 -19.52
CA GLU A 122 -9.35 -0.77 -18.17
C GLU A 122 -9.73 -2.15 -17.63
N VAL A 123 -10.96 -2.62 -17.89
CA VAL A 123 -11.38 -3.98 -17.59
C VAL A 123 -10.46 -5.00 -18.28
N LEU A 124 -10.19 -4.83 -19.58
CA LEU A 124 -9.32 -5.75 -20.33
C LEU A 124 -7.89 -5.78 -19.79
N ILE A 125 -7.30 -4.60 -19.53
CA ILE A 125 -5.95 -4.50 -18.96
C ILE A 125 -5.90 -5.15 -17.57
N SER A 126 -6.91 -4.89 -16.76
CA SER A 126 -7.02 -5.48 -15.41
C SER A 126 -7.22 -6.99 -15.47
N PHE A 127 -7.90 -7.50 -16.50
CA PHE A 127 -8.05 -8.93 -16.72
C PHE A 127 -6.72 -9.62 -17.01
N ILE A 128 -5.79 -8.96 -17.71
CA ILE A 128 -4.41 -9.46 -17.91
C ILE A 128 -3.71 -9.62 -16.55
N ALA A 129 -3.82 -8.63 -15.65
CA ALA A 129 -3.24 -8.71 -14.30
C ALA A 129 -3.83 -9.86 -13.48
N ILE A 130 -5.15 -10.01 -13.48
CA ILE A 130 -5.81 -11.12 -12.79
C ILE A 130 -5.42 -12.48 -13.38
N SER A 131 -5.32 -12.59 -14.70
CA SER A 131 -4.86 -13.82 -15.34
C SER A 131 -3.46 -14.19 -14.87
N GLY A 132 -2.58 -13.18 -14.66
CA GLY A 132 -1.26 -13.38 -14.05
C GLY A 132 -1.36 -13.95 -12.63
N VAL A 133 -2.22 -13.39 -11.80
CA VAL A 133 -2.45 -13.91 -10.42
C VAL A 133 -3.04 -15.32 -10.46
N LEU A 134 -4.04 -15.58 -11.30
CA LEU A 134 -4.64 -16.90 -11.45
C LEU A 134 -3.62 -17.95 -11.92
N LEU A 135 -2.68 -17.57 -12.76
CA LEU A 135 -1.62 -18.45 -13.21
C LEU A 135 -0.67 -18.84 -12.06
N ILE A 136 -0.33 -17.86 -11.21
CA ILE A 136 0.41 -18.13 -9.97
C ILE A 136 -0.41 -19.07 -9.06
N PHE A 137 -1.73 -18.81 -8.96
CA PHE A 137 -2.65 -19.54 -8.10
C PHE A 137 -2.91 -21.00 -8.52
N SER A 138 -3.03 -21.26 -9.83
CA SER A 138 -3.49 -22.57 -10.34
C SER A 138 -2.51 -23.71 -10.07
N LEU A 139 -1.27 -23.38 -9.73
CA LEU A 139 -0.15 -24.33 -9.74
C LEU A 139 0.43 -24.63 -8.35
N ASP A 140 0.07 -23.89 -7.31
CA ASP A 140 0.49 -24.21 -5.96
C ASP A 140 -0.61 -24.05 -4.90
N ILE A 141 -1.21 -25.18 -4.53
CA ILE A 141 -2.28 -25.26 -3.52
C ILE A 141 -1.84 -24.67 -2.18
N ARG A 142 -0.55 -24.71 -1.87
CA ARG A 142 0.00 -24.23 -0.59
C ARG A 142 -0.26 -22.77 -0.34
N TYR A 143 -0.34 -21.95 -1.39
CA TYR A 143 -0.45 -20.48 -1.28
C TYR A 143 -1.87 -19.93 -1.42
N ARG A 144 -2.89 -20.79 -1.52
CA ARG A 144 -4.29 -20.36 -1.76
C ARG A 144 -4.79 -19.34 -0.74
N LEU A 145 -4.53 -19.59 0.56
CA LEU A 145 -4.94 -18.67 1.62
C LEU A 145 -4.22 -17.33 1.48
N GLY A 146 -2.89 -17.35 1.26
CA GLY A 146 -2.10 -16.14 1.07
C GLY A 146 -2.60 -15.31 -0.11
N ILE A 147 -2.88 -15.95 -1.24
CA ILE A 147 -3.43 -15.28 -2.43
C ILE A 147 -4.82 -14.70 -2.17
N ALA A 148 -5.72 -15.44 -1.52
CA ALA A 148 -7.05 -14.95 -1.17
C ALA A 148 -6.98 -13.70 -0.27
N LEU A 149 -6.11 -13.72 0.74
CA LEU A 149 -5.85 -12.58 1.62
C LEU A 149 -5.21 -11.40 0.85
N GLY A 150 -4.29 -11.69 -0.07
CA GLY A 150 -3.65 -10.67 -0.93
C GLY A 150 -4.65 -10.00 -1.86
N LEU A 151 -5.58 -10.75 -2.46
CA LEU A 151 -6.66 -10.20 -3.28
C LEU A 151 -7.64 -9.37 -2.45
N LEU A 152 -7.99 -9.83 -1.24
CA LEU A 152 -8.79 -9.04 -0.29
C LEU A 152 -8.07 -7.72 0.05
N SER A 153 -6.77 -7.78 0.33
CA SER A 153 -5.94 -6.61 0.58
C SER A 153 -5.98 -5.63 -0.60
N ALA A 154 -5.83 -6.12 -1.84
CA ALA A 154 -5.89 -5.30 -3.04
C ALA A 154 -7.28 -4.63 -3.24
N ALA A 155 -8.36 -5.35 -2.95
CA ALA A 155 -9.72 -4.82 -2.99
C ALA A 155 -9.94 -3.71 -1.95
N LEU A 156 -9.48 -3.93 -0.71
CA LEU A 156 -9.54 -2.93 0.37
C LEU A 156 -8.69 -1.71 0.05
N TYR A 157 -7.50 -1.88 -0.54
CA TYR A 157 -6.66 -0.76 -0.97
C TYR A 157 -7.34 0.08 -2.06
N SER A 158 -7.98 -0.57 -3.03
CA SER A 158 -8.74 0.12 -4.08
C SER A 158 -9.90 0.92 -3.50
N LEU A 159 -10.66 0.31 -2.58
CA LEU A 159 -11.74 0.98 -1.88
C LEU A 159 -11.24 2.18 -1.08
N PHE A 160 -10.17 2.00 -0.30
CA PHE A 160 -9.49 3.07 0.43
C PHE A 160 -9.12 4.21 -0.50
N SER A 161 -8.39 3.93 -1.58
CA SER A 161 -7.89 4.95 -2.51
C SER A 161 -9.00 5.79 -3.11
N LEU A 162 -10.10 5.17 -3.55
CA LEU A 162 -11.26 5.86 -4.12
C LEU A 162 -11.99 6.73 -3.08
N LEU A 163 -12.19 6.21 -1.87
CA LEU A 163 -12.83 6.97 -0.80
C LEU A 163 -11.94 8.10 -0.29
N ASN A 164 -10.61 7.87 -0.19
CA ASN A 164 -9.64 8.86 0.23
C ASN A 164 -9.67 10.10 -0.68
N ILE A 165 -9.63 9.93 -2.01
CA ILE A 165 -9.73 11.02 -2.98
C ILE A 165 -11.01 11.84 -2.75
N ASN A 166 -12.14 11.15 -2.52
CA ASN A 166 -13.41 11.80 -2.30
C ASN A 166 -13.47 12.57 -0.96
N VAL A 167 -12.85 12.01 0.07
CA VAL A 167 -12.75 12.65 1.40
C VAL A 167 -11.80 13.83 1.33
N ALA A 168 -10.64 13.73 0.69
CA ALA A 168 -9.69 14.81 0.50
C ALA A 168 -10.34 16.03 -0.17
N ARG A 169 -11.11 15.79 -1.24
CA ARG A 169 -11.86 16.86 -1.93
C ARG A 169 -12.92 17.53 -1.05
N LYS A 170 -13.56 16.77 -0.16
CA LYS A 170 -14.63 17.28 0.72
C LYS A 170 -14.11 18.02 1.95
N THR A 171 -12.95 17.63 2.45
CA THR A 171 -12.37 18.20 3.68
C THR A 171 -11.41 19.33 3.40
N GLY A 172 -10.73 19.31 2.24
CA GLY A 172 -9.72 20.30 1.87
C GLY A 172 -8.43 20.20 2.69
N GLU A 173 -8.28 19.14 3.49
CA GLU A 173 -7.12 18.93 4.35
C GLU A 173 -5.87 18.54 3.56
N ASP A 174 -4.72 18.93 4.06
CA ASP A 174 -3.46 18.51 3.48
C ASP A 174 -3.18 17.02 3.74
N SER A 175 -2.40 16.40 2.87
CA SER A 175 -2.17 14.96 2.91
C SER A 175 -1.49 14.46 4.20
N ALA A 176 -0.66 15.28 4.86
CA ALA A 176 0.00 14.87 6.10
C ALA A 176 -1.00 14.84 7.26
N THR A 177 -1.89 15.84 7.34
CA THR A 177 -3.01 15.87 8.28
C THR A 177 -3.98 14.72 8.01
N MET A 178 -4.33 14.47 6.74
CA MET A 178 -5.18 13.32 6.39
C MET A 178 -4.54 12.01 6.85
N LEU A 179 -3.27 11.77 6.51
CA LEU A 179 -2.56 10.56 6.91
C LEU A 179 -2.56 10.37 8.44
N LEU A 180 -2.30 11.43 9.22
CA LEU A 180 -2.32 11.35 10.68
C LEU A 180 -3.68 10.83 11.19
N TYR A 181 -4.77 11.42 10.72
CA TYR A 181 -6.10 11.06 11.19
C TYR A 181 -6.62 9.74 10.60
N GLU A 182 -6.16 9.33 9.43
CA GLU A 182 -6.37 7.97 8.88
C GLU A 182 -5.70 6.93 9.75
N LEU A 183 -4.42 7.12 10.06
CA LEU A 183 -3.69 6.21 10.93
C LEU A 183 -4.32 6.16 12.33
N ALA A 184 -4.73 7.30 12.89
CA ALA A 184 -5.44 7.34 14.17
C ALA A 184 -6.76 6.56 14.13
N GLY A 185 -7.54 6.68 13.04
CA GLY A 185 -8.75 5.89 12.82
C GLY A 185 -8.47 4.39 12.74
N GLY A 186 -7.38 4.02 12.06
CA GLY A 186 -6.89 2.65 12.01
C GLY A 186 -6.49 2.12 13.41
N VAL A 187 -5.78 2.93 14.21
CA VAL A 187 -5.46 2.57 15.62
C VAL A 187 -6.73 2.30 16.41
N VAL A 188 -7.72 3.19 16.33
CA VAL A 188 -9.00 3.01 17.05
C VAL A 188 -9.66 1.69 16.64
N LEU A 189 -9.80 1.44 15.33
CA LEU A 189 -10.43 0.20 14.84
C LEU A 189 -9.67 -1.04 15.31
N LEU A 190 -8.36 -1.08 15.13
CA LEU A 190 -7.58 -2.27 15.49
C LEU A 190 -7.50 -2.46 17.02
N SER A 191 -7.54 -1.38 17.82
CA SER A 191 -7.60 -1.46 19.28
C SER A 191 -8.90 -2.12 19.79
N LEU A 192 -9.97 -2.12 18.98
CA LEU A 192 -11.19 -2.87 19.29
C LEU A 192 -11.08 -4.36 18.91
N LEU A 193 -10.22 -4.68 17.95
CA LEU A 193 -10.06 -6.06 17.45
C LEU A 193 -8.95 -6.83 18.15
N VAL A 194 -7.85 -6.15 18.51
CA VAL A 194 -6.68 -6.78 19.18
C VAL A 194 -7.05 -7.54 20.45
N PRO A 195 -7.93 -7.04 21.36
CA PRO A 195 -8.32 -7.77 22.56
C PRO A 195 -9.05 -9.09 22.32
N LEU A 196 -9.49 -9.34 21.09
CA LEU A 196 -10.14 -10.61 20.70
C LEU A 196 -9.10 -11.73 20.45
N LEU A 197 -7.81 -11.39 20.39
CA LEU A 197 -6.73 -12.33 20.20
C LEU A 197 -6.23 -12.85 21.57
N PRO A 198 -5.65 -14.07 21.60
CA PRO A 198 -4.92 -14.54 22.77
C PRO A 198 -3.78 -13.58 23.15
N ALA A 199 -3.59 -13.33 24.45
CA ALA A 199 -2.56 -12.39 24.91
C ALA A 199 -1.13 -12.75 24.42
N ALA A 200 -0.84 -14.04 24.26
CA ALA A 200 0.44 -14.52 23.74
C ALA A 200 0.71 -14.06 22.29
N ASP A 201 -0.33 -13.91 21.49
CA ASP A 201 -0.21 -13.51 20.06
C ASP A 201 -0.03 -12.00 19.89
N ILE A 202 -0.27 -11.22 20.97
CA ILE A 202 -0.20 -9.75 20.93
C ILE A 202 1.19 -9.27 21.38
N VAL A 203 1.88 -9.99 22.25
CA VAL A 203 3.14 -9.53 22.85
C VAL A 203 4.29 -9.70 21.83
N PRO A 204 4.96 -8.60 21.41
CA PRO A 204 6.07 -8.70 20.48
C PRO A 204 7.28 -9.35 21.14
N GLN A 205 8.01 -10.15 20.39
CA GLN A 205 9.32 -10.63 20.80
C GLN A 205 10.33 -9.49 20.84
N ARG A 206 11.43 -9.67 21.55
CA ARG A 206 12.46 -8.62 21.71
C ARG A 206 12.95 -8.09 20.34
N ASN A 207 13.14 -8.98 19.38
CA ASN A 207 13.61 -8.60 18.04
C ASN A 207 12.53 -7.88 17.23
N ASP A 208 11.24 -8.17 17.46
CA ASP A 208 10.14 -7.52 16.77
C ASP A 208 10.06 -6.02 17.08
N ILE A 209 10.45 -5.62 18.30
CA ILE A 209 10.39 -4.21 18.74
C ILE A 209 11.20 -3.32 17.80
N LEU A 210 12.42 -3.73 17.45
CA LEU A 210 13.27 -2.96 16.54
C LEU A 210 12.62 -2.88 15.13
N TRP A 211 12.14 -4.00 14.63
CA TRP A 211 11.50 -4.05 13.31
C TRP A 211 10.21 -3.24 13.25
N LEU A 212 9.40 -3.25 14.31
CA LEU A 212 8.18 -2.44 14.42
C LEU A 212 8.49 -0.95 14.48
N LEU A 213 9.52 -0.54 15.22
CA LEU A 213 9.98 0.85 15.29
C LEU A 213 10.48 1.32 13.92
N LEU A 214 11.29 0.52 13.23
CA LEU A 214 11.78 0.82 11.89
C LEU A 214 10.63 0.90 10.88
N LEU A 215 9.75 -0.10 10.88
CA LEU A 215 8.60 -0.14 9.98
C LEU A 215 7.67 1.06 10.19
N GLY A 216 7.30 1.35 11.43
CA GLY A 216 6.36 2.44 11.75
C GLY A 216 6.95 3.84 11.55
N SER A 217 8.24 4.04 11.72
CA SER A 217 8.89 5.35 11.56
C SER A 217 9.50 5.51 10.16
N ILE A 218 10.60 4.81 9.88
CA ILE A 218 11.39 5.00 8.66
C ILE A 218 10.63 4.51 7.43
N PHE A 219 10.07 3.29 7.49
CA PHE A 219 9.47 2.64 6.33
C PHE A 219 7.97 2.91 6.14
N THR A 220 7.37 3.74 6.98
CA THR A 220 6.00 4.24 6.80
C THR A 220 5.98 5.75 6.71
N VAL A 221 6.42 6.48 7.73
CA VAL A 221 6.28 7.95 7.76
C VAL A 221 7.19 8.62 6.75
N LEU A 222 8.45 8.17 6.60
CA LEU A 222 9.42 8.81 5.71
C LEU A 222 9.01 8.70 4.22
N PRO A 223 8.64 7.52 3.68
CA PRO A 223 8.16 7.43 2.30
C PRO A 223 6.96 8.34 2.02
N PHE A 224 6.01 8.40 2.95
CA PHE A 224 4.86 9.30 2.79
C PHE A 224 5.25 10.77 2.79
N LEU A 225 6.16 11.21 3.66
CA LEU A 225 6.65 12.59 3.67
C LEU A 225 7.38 12.95 2.36
N PHE A 226 8.21 12.04 1.84
CA PHE A 226 8.90 12.23 0.56
C PHE A 226 7.93 12.25 -0.61
N GLN A 227 6.92 11.37 -0.62
CA GLN A 227 5.85 11.38 -1.60
C GLN A 227 5.10 12.72 -1.63
N LEU A 228 4.74 13.23 -0.45
CA LEU A 228 4.05 14.52 -0.33
C LEU A 228 4.93 15.68 -0.80
N HIS A 229 6.24 15.63 -0.50
CA HIS A 229 7.19 16.62 -1.02
C HIS A 229 7.25 16.57 -2.54
N ALA A 230 7.30 15.37 -3.13
CA ALA A 230 7.33 15.17 -4.57
C ALA A 230 6.06 15.70 -5.26
N LEU A 231 4.87 15.48 -4.67
CA LEU A 231 3.58 15.96 -5.18
C LEU A 231 3.46 17.48 -5.24
N ARG A 232 4.32 18.25 -4.56
CA ARG A 232 4.35 19.72 -4.64
C ARG A 232 5.00 20.24 -5.93
N SER A 233 5.81 19.42 -6.59
CA SER A 233 6.60 19.84 -7.77
C SER A 233 6.48 18.89 -8.96
N LEU A 234 5.99 17.68 -8.74
CA LEU A 234 5.76 16.68 -9.79
C LEU A 234 4.27 16.40 -9.93
N SER A 235 3.84 15.96 -11.13
CA SER A 235 2.47 15.53 -11.32
C SER A 235 2.16 14.28 -10.48
N ALA A 236 0.91 14.14 -10.04
CA ALA A 236 0.44 12.93 -9.36
C ALA A 236 0.70 11.68 -10.22
N PHE A 237 0.61 11.82 -11.53
CA PHE A 237 0.95 10.76 -12.49
C PHE A 237 2.42 10.32 -12.35
N THR A 238 3.38 11.25 -12.35
CA THR A 238 4.81 10.93 -12.21
C THR A 238 5.09 10.20 -10.89
N VAL A 239 4.46 10.64 -9.81
CA VAL A 239 4.60 10.02 -8.49
C VAL A 239 4.03 8.60 -8.50
N ASN A 240 2.79 8.41 -8.99
CA ASN A 240 2.17 7.09 -9.07
C ASN A 240 2.94 6.14 -10.00
N LEU A 241 3.49 6.66 -11.10
CA LEU A 241 4.33 5.88 -12.00
C LEU A 241 5.59 5.36 -11.30
N ALA A 242 6.24 6.18 -10.48
CA ALA A 242 7.39 5.75 -9.72
C ALA A 242 7.03 4.64 -8.70
N TYR A 243 5.86 4.72 -8.06
CA TYR A 243 5.38 3.69 -7.12
C TYR A 243 5.07 2.34 -7.79
N ASN A 244 4.92 2.26 -9.11
CA ASN A 244 4.86 0.98 -9.81
C ASN A 244 6.17 0.16 -9.72
N LEU A 245 7.26 0.77 -9.25
CA LEU A 245 8.52 0.07 -8.97
C LEU A 245 8.55 -0.59 -7.58
N GLU A 246 7.64 -0.25 -6.68
CA GLU A 246 7.57 -0.84 -5.34
C GLU A 246 7.52 -2.37 -5.35
N PRO A 247 6.64 -3.04 -6.12
CA PRO A 247 6.65 -4.50 -6.26
C PRO A 247 7.98 -5.05 -6.75
N VAL A 248 8.64 -4.35 -7.67
CA VAL A 248 9.94 -4.78 -8.21
C VAL A 248 11.01 -4.78 -7.11
N TYR A 249 11.09 -3.73 -6.30
CA TYR A 249 12.01 -3.68 -5.16
C TYR A 249 11.68 -4.75 -4.11
N SER A 250 10.41 -4.89 -3.74
CA SER A 250 9.99 -5.91 -2.76
C SER A 250 10.36 -7.33 -3.18
N ILE A 251 10.10 -7.70 -4.44
CA ILE A 251 10.41 -9.03 -4.98
C ILE A 251 11.93 -9.23 -5.03
N ALA A 252 12.69 -8.22 -5.46
CA ALA A 252 14.15 -8.29 -5.49
C ALA A 252 14.74 -8.49 -4.07
N PHE A 253 14.23 -7.76 -3.06
CA PHE A 253 14.67 -7.93 -1.68
C PHE A 253 14.29 -9.29 -1.13
N ALA A 254 13.07 -9.78 -1.38
CA ALA A 254 12.63 -11.10 -0.95
C ALA A 254 13.47 -12.21 -1.59
N ALA A 255 13.84 -12.07 -2.85
CA ALA A 255 14.72 -12.98 -3.57
C ALA A 255 16.10 -13.09 -2.92
N ILE A 256 16.69 -11.93 -2.57
CA ILE A 256 18.05 -11.86 -1.99
C ILE A 256 18.05 -12.32 -0.52
N LEU A 257 17.07 -11.86 0.28
CA LEU A 257 17.10 -12.07 1.72
C LEU A 257 16.53 -13.42 2.16
N PHE A 258 15.57 -13.95 1.42
CA PHE A 258 14.86 -15.17 1.80
C PHE A 258 15.02 -16.32 0.79
N GLY A 259 15.69 -16.08 -0.33
CA GLY A 259 15.86 -17.09 -1.37
C GLY A 259 14.54 -17.46 -2.07
N GLU A 260 13.54 -16.60 -2.05
CA GLU A 260 12.18 -16.88 -2.56
C GLU A 260 12.18 -17.29 -4.05
N LEU A 261 13.22 -16.94 -4.83
CA LEU A 261 13.35 -17.38 -6.23
C LEU A 261 13.46 -18.90 -6.39
N GLN A 262 13.93 -19.61 -5.36
CA GLN A 262 14.03 -21.08 -5.37
C GLN A 262 12.68 -21.75 -5.08
N GLU A 263 11.75 -21.03 -4.47
CA GLU A 263 10.43 -21.54 -4.11
C GLU A 263 9.39 -21.36 -5.23
N VAL A 264 9.73 -20.57 -6.28
CA VAL A 264 8.80 -20.20 -7.34
C VAL A 264 9.06 -20.97 -8.62
N ASN A 265 7.97 -21.39 -9.26
CA ASN A 265 8.01 -22.16 -10.50
C ASN A 265 7.91 -21.25 -11.75
N PHE A 266 8.01 -21.86 -12.95
CA PHE A 266 7.90 -21.14 -14.22
C PHE A 266 6.61 -20.31 -14.34
N SER A 267 5.50 -20.81 -13.80
CA SER A 267 4.20 -20.13 -13.86
C SER A 267 4.15 -18.87 -13.02
N PHE A 268 4.92 -18.81 -11.91
CA PHE A 268 5.10 -17.59 -11.15
C PHE A 268 5.74 -16.49 -12.01
N TRP A 269 6.82 -16.81 -12.74
CA TRP A 269 7.48 -15.85 -13.64
C TRP A 269 6.57 -15.38 -14.76
N LEU A 270 5.79 -16.29 -15.35
CA LEU A 270 4.82 -15.95 -16.38
C LEU A 270 3.71 -15.07 -15.81
N GLY A 271 3.21 -15.39 -14.61
CA GLY A 271 2.19 -14.59 -13.92
C GLY A 271 2.66 -13.18 -13.57
N ILE A 272 3.87 -13.04 -13.00
CA ILE A 272 4.47 -11.72 -12.73
C ILE A 272 4.67 -10.94 -14.03
N SER A 273 5.13 -11.59 -15.11
CA SER A 273 5.29 -10.92 -16.40
C SER A 273 3.97 -10.34 -16.92
N LEU A 274 2.86 -11.06 -16.80
CA LEU A 274 1.53 -10.55 -17.16
C LEU A 274 1.12 -9.35 -16.31
N ILE A 275 1.37 -9.40 -14.99
CA ILE A 275 1.09 -8.28 -14.08
C ILE A 275 1.90 -7.04 -14.50
N VAL A 276 3.21 -7.19 -14.71
CA VAL A 276 4.09 -6.09 -15.13
C VAL A 276 3.65 -5.52 -16.48
N ILE A 277 3.32 -6.37 -17.45
CA ILE A 277 2.81 -5.95 -18.77
C ILE A 277 1.52 -5.12 -18.61
N SER A 278 0.57 -5.57 -17.77
CA SER A 278 -0.67 -4.83 -17.52
C SER A 278 -0.40 -3.43 -16.94
N VAL A 279 0.52 -3.33 -15.98
CA VAL A 279 0.94 -2.06 -15.39
C VAL A 279 1.58 -1.14 -16.44
N LEU A 280 2.47 -1.67 -17.27
CA LEU A 280 3.13 -0.91 -18.34
C LEU A 280 2.13 -0.39 -19.39
N ILE A 281 1.16 -1.22 -19.79
CA ILE A 281 0.09 -0.81 -20.73
C ILE A 281 -0.74 0.30 -20.11
N GLN A 282 -1.18 0.16 -18.87
CA GLN A 282 -1.97 1.17 -18.16
C GLN A 282 -1.19 2.50 -18.03
N THR A 283 0.06 2.42 -17.65
CA THR A 283 0.97 3.56 -17.55
C THR A 283 1.08 4.33 -18.86
N ARG A 284 1.33 3.62 -19.97
CA ARG A 284 1.39 4.24 -21.32
C ARG A 284 0.07 4.92 -21.70
N ARG A 285 -1.07 4.35 -21.33
CA ARG A 285 -2.39 4.95 -21.62
C ARG A 285 -2.57 6.27 -20.85
N ILE A 286 -2.23 6.31 -19.57
CA ILE A 286 -2.35 7.52 -18.75
C ILE A 286 -1.45 8.62 -19.31
N ILE A 287 -0.18 8.30 -19.66
CA ILE A 287 0.74 9.24 -20.30
C ILE A 287 0.13 9.81 -21.60
N LYS A 288 -0.39 8.92 -22.45
CA LYS A 288 -0.97 9.36 -23.74
C LYS A 288 -2.19 10.26 -23.54
N ALA A 289 -3.03 9.97 -22.55
CA ALA A 289 -4.21 10.79 -22.23
C ALA A 289 -3.79 12.18 -21.71
N GLU A 290 -2.79 12.28 -20.84
CA GLU A 290 -2.27 13.58 -20.35
C GLU A 290 -1.62 14.42 -21.45
N LEU A 291 -0.88 13.79 -22.38
CA LEU A 291 -0.26 14.48 -23.51
C LEU A 291 -1.30 14.98 -24.53
N SER A 292 -2.47 14.36 -24.61
CA SER A 292 -3.55 14.77 -25.52
C SER A 292 -4.39 15.95 -25.00
N VAL A 293 -4.25 16.31 -23.72
CA VAL A 293 -4.98 17.43 -23.08
C VAL A 293 -4.12 18.70 -23.00
N ARG A 294 -2.82 18.58 -23.27
CA ARG A 294 -1.90 19.72 -23.44
C ARG A 294 -1.79 20.13 -24.90
#